data_13df3c513abfb5232c5eb5771b7bf332
#
_entry.id   13df3c513abfb5232c5eb5771b7bf332
#
_cell.length_a   1.000
_cell.length_b   1.000
_cell.length_c   1.000
_cell.angle_alpha   90.00
_cell.angle_beta   90.00
_cell.angle_gamma   90.00
#
_symmetry.space_group_name_H-M   'P 1'
#
loop_
_entity.id
_entity.type
_entity.pdbx_description
1 polymer ?
#
loop_
_entity_poly.entity_id
_entity_poly.type
_entity_poly.pdbx_seq_one_letter_code
_entity_poly.pdbx_strand_id
1 'polypeptide(L)'
;AAGFQGQRQWTDFYPNGDYPEALLNTSFDWNGIREAFVVATENDACNGVAMLFGHLLTNRAQIFSDVRTFWSPEAVERVTGKKLTGLAANGIIHLINSGATTLDGTGQQTKDGQPAMKPAWEITEKEVEDCLAATTWYPANRDYFRGGGYSSNFLSKGGMPVTMMRLNLIKGLGPVLQIAEGWT
;
A
#
# COMPACT_ATOMS: atom_id res chain seq x y z
N ALA A 1 12.20 -9.14 5.63
CA ALA A 1 10.78 -8.84 5.83
C ALA A 1 10.39 -9.09 7.29
N ALA A 2 9.46 -8.33 7.79
CA ALA A 2 8.92 -8.42 9.15
C ALA A 2 7.40 -8.20 9.12
N GLY A 3 6.74 -8.30 10.28
CA GLY A 3 5.33 -8.01 10.43
C GLY A 3 4.92 -8.00 11.90
N PHE A 4 3.85 -7.33 12.24
CA PHE A 4 3.28 -7.32 13.58
C PHE A 4 2.18 -8.36 13.69
N GLN A 5 2.26 -9.22 14.69
CA GLN A 5 1.28 -10.26 14.92
C GLN A 5 0.14 -9.79 15.81
N GLY A 6 -1.08 -10.24 15.50
CA GLY A 6 -2.22 -10.30 16.40
C GLY A 6 -2.68 -8.94 16.92
N GLN A 7 -3.53 -8.30 16.19
CA GLN A 7 -3.98 -6.95 16.48
C GLN A 7 -4.46 -6.77 17.92
N ARG A 8 -5.38 -7.59 18.44
CA ARG A 8 -5.95 -7.36 19.76
C ARG A 8 -5.02 -7.61 20.93
N GLN A 9 -4.16 -8.61 20.86
CA GLN A 9 -3.18 -8.87 21.91
C GLN A 9 -2.17 -7.72 22.07
N TRP A 10 -1.86 -7.03 20.97
CA TRP A 10 -1.01 -5.86 20.97
C TRP A 10 -1.81 -4.58 21.23
N THR A 11 -2.84 -4.33 20.42
CA THR A 11 -3.54 -3.03 20.34
C THR A 11 -4.51 -2.76 21.48
N ASP A 12 -4.81 -3.75 22.32
CA ASP A 12 -5.53 -3.50 23.58
C ASP A 12 -4.64 -2.78 24.64
N PHE A 13 -3.32 -2.86 24.50
CA PHE A 13 -2.37 -2.30 25.48
C PHE A 13 -1.41 -1.28 24.86
N TYR A 14 -1.06 -1.40 23.59
CA TYR A 14 -0.07 -0.60 22.90
C TYR A 14 -0.68 0.03 21.64
N PRO A 15 -0.08 1.13 21.13
CA PRO A 15 -0.48 1.71 19.86
C PRO A 15 -0.47 0.67 18.75
N ASN A 16 -1.39 0.83 17.77
CA ASN A 16 -1.38 -0.03 16.57
C ASN A 16 -0.05 0.11 15.80
N GLY A 17 0.25 -0.88 14.96
CA GLY A 17 1.48 -0.91 14.18
C GLY A 17 1.48 -0.03 12.93
N ASP A 18 0.39 0.65 12.60
CA ASP A 18 0.21 1.33 11.31
C ASP A 18 1.27 2.40 11.05
N TYR A 19 1.56 3.26 12.05
CA TYR A 19 2.55 4.31 11.89
C TYR A 19 3.97 3.77 11.63
N PRO A 20 4.54 2.88 12.48
CA PRO A 20 5.86 2.33 12.21
C PRO A 20 5.89 1.45 10.96
N GLU A 21 4.84 0.70 10.62
CA GLU A 21 4.78 -0.07 9.39
C GLU A 21 4.80 0.85 8.16
N ALA A 22 3.99 1.92 8.14
CA ALA A 22 3.98 2.90 7.06
C ALA A 22 5.36 3.51 6.85
N LEU A 23 6.02 3.98 7.93
CA LEU A 23 7.35 4.58 7.83
C LEU A 23 8.42 3.57 7.42
N LEU A 24 8.42 2.35 7.96
CA LEU A 24 9.41 1.33 7.59
C LEU A 24 9.27 0.92 6.11
N ASN A 25 8.06 0.81 5.60
CA ASN A 25 7.80 0.51 4.20
C ASN A 25 8.10 1.67 3.24
N THR A 26 8.29 2.89 3.76
CA THR A 26 8.55 4.11 2.97
C THR A 26 10.03 4.26 2.66
N SER A 27 10.35 4.81 1.49
CA SER A 27 11.72 5.07 1.02
C SER A 27 12.34 6.35 1.59
N PHE A 28 11.75 6.94 2.63
CA PHE A 28 12.26 8.12 3.32
C PHE A 28 11.70 8.19 4.75
N ASP A 29 12.41 8.90 5.60
CA ASP A 29 11.98 9.25 6.95
C ASP A 29 12.61 10.61 7.36
N TRP A 30 12.58 10.94 8.65
CA TRP A 30 13.18 12.19 9.18
C TRP A 30 14.70 12.30 9.04
N ASN A 31 15.40 11.22 8.68
CA ASN A 31 16.84 11.24 8.39
C ASN A 31 17.12 11.42 6.88
N GLY A 32 16.09 11.47 6.05
CA GLY A 32 16.18 11.61 4.60
C GLY A 32 15.77 10.38 3.83
N ILE A 33 16.19 10.32 2.56
CA ILE A 33 15.88 9.24 1.62
C ILE A 33 16.75 8.02 1.94
N ARG A 34 16.12 6.85 1.93
CA ARG A 34 16.76 5.54 2.18
C ARG A 34 16.02 4.43 1.45
N GLU A 35 16.60 3.24 1.40
CA GLU A 35 15.88 2.05 0.95
C GLU A 35 14.74 1.71 1.93
N ALA A 36 13.57 1.36 1.37
CA ALA A 36 12.43 0.90 2.14
C ALA A 36 12.70 -0.47 2.76
N PHE A 37 12.20 -0.70 3.94
CA PHE A 37 12.09 -2.05 4.49
C PHE A 37 10.85 -2.75 3.93
N VAL A 38 10.73 -4.05 4.19
CA VAL A 38 9.55 -4.84 3.86
C VAL A 38 8.89 -5.28 5.15
N VAL A 39 7.76 -4.66 5.47
CA VAL A 39 6.96 -4.98 6.65
C VAL A 39 5.54 -5.29 6.20
N ALA A 40 5.10 -6.52 6.42
CA ALA A 40 3.75 -6.97 6.05
C ALA A 40 2.77 -6.65 7.18
N THR A 41 1.69 -5.98 6.84
CA THR A 41 0.59 -5.69 7.77
C THR A 41 0.00 -7.01 8.28
N GLU A 42 -0.42 -7.02 9.55
CA GLU A 42 -1.07 -8.18 10.20
C GLU A 42 -0.23 -9.47 10.19
N ASN A 43 1.08 -9.35 9.98
CA ASN A 43 1.98 -10.50 9.87
C ASN A 43 1.59 -11.49 8.74
N ASP A 44 1.02 -11.00 7.65
CA ASP A 44 0.71 -11.84 6.47
C ASP A 44 2.01 -12.29 5.80
N ALA A 45 2.49 -13.47 6.16
CA ALA A 45 3.74 -14.01 5.67
C ALA A 45 3.76 -14.21 4.15
N CYS A 46 2.64 -14.59 3.55
CA CYS A 46 2.55 -14.77 2.09
C CYS A 46 2.68 -13.44 1.35
N ASN A 47 2.02 -12.39 1.83
CA ASN A 47 2.22 -11.05 1.29
C ASN A 47 3.63 -10.51 1.58
N GLY A 48 4.16 -10.74 2.78
CA GLY A 48 5.53 -10.36 3.12
C GLY A 48 6.56 -10.97 2.17
N VAL A 49 6.39 -12.23 1.77
CA VAL A 49 7.26 -12.87 0.76
C VAL A 49 7.05 -12.27 -0.63
N ALA A 50 5.81 -12.00 -1.04
CA ALA A 50 5.53 -11.35 -2.32
C ALA A 50 6.13 -9.92 -2.37
N MET A 51 5.98 -9.14 -1.29
CA MET A 51 6.60 -7.82 -1.15
C MET A 51 8.14 -7.90 -1.21
N LEU A 52 8.73 -8.90 -0.56
CA LEU A 52 10.19 -9.10 -0.62
C LEU A 52 10.66 -9.39 -2.05
N PHE A 53 9.95 -10.24 -2.79
CA PHE A 53 10.26 -10.48 -4.20
C PHE A 53 10.13 -9.21 -5.04
N GLY A 54 9.03 -8.46 -4.87
CA GLY A 54 8.83 -7.18 -5.55
C GLY A 54 9.96 -6.19 -5.25
N HIS A 55 10.34 -6.06 -3.98
CA HIS A 55 11.44 -5.20 -3.56
C HIS A 55 12.78 -5.62 -4.19
N LEU A 56 13.14 -6.90 -4.10
CA LEU A 56 14.40 -7.41 -4.65
C LEU A 56 14.49 -7.31 -6.18
N LEU A 57 13.36 -7.41 -6.88
CA LEU A 57 13.33 -7.30 -8.34
C LEU A 57 13.35 -5.84 -8.81
N THR A 58 12.84 -4.90 -8.03
CA THR A 58 12.61 -3.51 -8.49
C THR A 58 13.39 -2.47 -7.69
N ASN A 59 13.92 -2.84 -6.52
CA ASN A 59 14.51 -1.93 -5.53
C ASN A 59 13.58 -0.78 -5.12
N ARG A 60 12.26 -1.01 -5.14
CA ARG A 60 11.24 -0.01 -4.81
C ARG A 60 10.55 -0.37 -3.51
N ALA A 61 9.98 0.63 -2.87
CA ALA A 61 9.00 0.41 -1.81
C ALA A 61 7.84 -0.45 -2.33
N GLN A 62 7.19 -1.19 -1.43
CA GLN A 62 6.09 -2.08 -1.79
C GLN A 62 4.82 -1.66 -1.08
N ILE A 63 3.71 -1.63 -1.80
CA ILE A 63 2.39 -1.37 -1.23
C ILE A 63 1.81 -2.70 -0.73
N PHE A 64 1.47 -2.76 0.54
CA PHE A 64 0.60 -3.81 1.06
C PHE A 64 -0.86 -3.38 0.88
N SER A 65 -1.70 -4.23 0.30
CA SER A 65 -3.13 -3.92 0.12
C SER A 65 -3.99 -5.17 0.21
N ASP A 66 -5.17 -5.00 0.78
CA ASP A 66 -6.25 -5.97 0.70
C ASP A 66 -7.09 -5.74 -0.54
N VAL A 67 -7.47 -6.81 -1.23
CA VAL A 67 -8.50 -6.77 -2.27
C VAL A 67 -9.86 -6.81 -1.57
N ARG A 68 -10.59 -5.69 -1.57
CA ARG A 68 -11.90 -5.59 -0.88
C ARG A 68 -13.05 -5.97 -1.78
N THR A 69 -13.10 -5.42 -2.98
CA THR A 69 -14.21 -5.72 -3.90
C THR A 69 -13.86 -5.34 -5.34
N PHE A 70 -14.64 -5.88 -6.25
CA PHE A 70 -14.71 -5.43 -7.62
C PHE A 70 -15.98 -4.57 -7.81
N TRP A 71 -15.81 -3.38 -8.36
CA TRP A 71 -16.89 -2.49 -8.74
C TRP A 71 -17.14 -2.59 -10.23
N SER A 72 -18.28 -3.17 -10.63
CA SER A 72 -18.66 -3.19 -12.04
C SER A 72 -19.02 -1.79 -12.52
N PRO A 73 -18.92 -1.50 -13.85
CA PRO A 73 -19.33 -0.21 -14.42
C PRO A 73 -20.75 0.19 -14.03
N GLU A 74 -21.69 -0.76 -14.04
CA GLU A 74 -23.10 -0.54 -13.70
C GLU A 74 -23.26 -0.20 -12.20
N ALA A 75 -22.47 -0.83 -11.34
CA ALA A 75 -22.51 -0.53 -9.91
C ALA A 75 -22.01 0.88 -9.62
N VAL A 76 -20.93 1.29 -10.28
CA VAL A 76 -20.38 2.65 -10.14
C VAL A 76 -21.38 3.68 -10.69
N GLU A 77 -21.93 3.47 -11.89
CA GLU A 77 -22.91 4.38 -12.48
C GLU A 77 -24.16 4.53 -11.58
N ARG A 78 -24.67 3.43 -11.05
CA ARG A 78 -25.84 3.43 -10.16
C ARG A 78 -25.62 4.25 -8.88
N VAL A 79 -24.42 4.19 -8.31
CA VAL A 79 -24.12 4.84 -7.02
C VAL A 79 -23.68 6.29 -7.22
N THR A 80 -22.90 6.57 -8.25
CA THR A 80 -22.26 7.87 -8.44
C THR A 80 -22.90 8.74 -9.52
N GLY A 81 -23.75 8.15 -10.37
CA GLY A 81 -24.29 8.79 -11.57
C GLY A 81 -23.25 8.98 -12.68
N LYS A 82 -22.03 8.44 -12.54
CA LYS A 82 -20.94 8.61 -13.51
C LYS A 82 -20.57 7.29 -14.16
N LYS A 83 -20.38 7.33 -15.48
CA LYS A 83 -19.87 6.19 -16.24
C LYS A 83 -18.35 6.09 -16.11
N LEU A 84 -17.86 4.86 -15.93
CA LEU A 84 -16.44 4.58 -16.04
C LEU A 84 -16.01 4.63 -17.52
N THR A 85 -14.82 5.19 -17.77
CA THR A 85 -14.25 5.35 -19.11
C THR A 85 -12.75 5.05 -19.10
N GLY A 86 -12.14 4.95 -20.29
CA GLY A 86 -10.70 4.72 -20.42
C GLY A 86 -10.27 3.40 -19.78
N LEU A 87 -9.22 3.42 -18.97
CA LEU A 87 -8.68 2.23 -18.30
C LEU A 87 -9.67 1.57 -17.34
N ALA A 88 -10.58 2.35 -16.77
CA ALA A 88 -11.59 1.87 -15.83
C ALA A 88 -12.88 1.35 -16.50
N ALA A 89 -13.00 1.38 -17.85
CA ALA A 89 -14.25 1.10 -18.56
C ALA A 89 -14.87 -0.27 -18.25
N ASN A 90 -14.05 -1.25 -17.89
CA ASN A 90 -14.48 -2.61 -17.53
C ASN A 90 -14.69 -2.84 -16.02
N GLY A 91 -14.60 -1.78 -15.21
CA GLY A 91 -14.70 -1.84 -13.76
C GLY A 91 -13.38 -1.56 -13.06
N ILE A 92 -13.44 -1.52 -11.74
CA ILE A 92 -12.30 -1.24 -10.88
C ILE A 92 -12.20 -2.26 -9.74
N ILE A 93 -10.99 -2.57 -9.33
CA ILE A 93 -10.72 -3.33 -8.12
C ILE A 93 -10.45 -2.34 -6.98
N HIS A 94 -11.23 -2.43 -5.91
CA HIS A 94 -11.00 -1.63 -4.72
C HIS A 94 -9.92 -2.28 -3.87
N LEU A 95 -8.78 -1.64 -3.80
CA LEU A 95 -7.68 -2.00 -2.94
C LEU A 95 -7.63 -1.04 -1.75
N ILE A 96 -7.40 -1.56 -0.57
CA ILE A 96 -7.28 -0.77 0.65
C ILE A 96 -6.20 -1.36 1.57
N ASN A 97 -5.49 -0.50 2.26
CA ASN A 97 -4.72 -0.85 3.44
C ASN A 97 -5.39 -0.20 4.67
N SER A 98 -5.19 -0.77 5.84
CA SER A 98 -5.72 -0.25 7.11
C SER A 98 -5.01 1.01 7.63
N GLY A 99 -4.03 1.54 6.90
CA GLY A 99 -3.29 2.75 7.25
C GLY A 99 -1.80 2.52 7.53
N ALA A 100 -1.29 1.35 7.17
CA ALA A 100 0.11 0.93 7.37
C ALA A 100 0.92 0.90 6.07
N THR A 101 0.41 1.45 4.97
CA THR A 101 1.08 1.37 3.67
C THR A 101 2.16 2.44 3.48
N THR A 102 3.10 2.17 2.58
CA THR A 102 4.16 3.10 2.21
C THR A 102 3.63 4.43 1.65
N LEU A 103 4.25 5.55 2.05
CA LEU A 103 3.92 6.88 1.53
C LEU A 103 4.36 7.08 0.07
N ASP A 104 5.27 6.26 -0.43
CA ASP A 104 5.61 6.19 -1.87
C ASP A 104 4.37 5.88 -2.72
N GLY A 105 3.41 5.13 -2.15
CA GLY A 105 2.14 4.76 -2.80
C GLY A 105 1.19 5.93 -3.08
N THR A 106 1.49 7.14 -2.58
CA THR A 106 0.72 8.36 -2.91
C THR A 106 0.75 8.68 -4.41
N GLY A 107 1.76 8.17 -5.16
CA GLY A 107 1.93 8.46 -6.59
C GLY A 107 2.41 9.88 -6.88
N GLN A 108 3.05 10.54 -5.91
CA GLN A 108 3.60 11.89 -6.09
C GLN A 108 5.01 11.88 -6.70
N GLN A 109 5.71 10.75 -6.60
CA GLN A 109 6.95 10.56 -7.37
C GLN A 109 6.60 10.42 -8.86
N THR A 110 7.51 10.87 -9.73
CA THR A 110 7.27 10.86 -11.17
C THR A 110 8.44 10.26 -11.95
N LYS A 111 8.11 9.51 -12.98
CA LYS A 111 9.07 9.04 -13.99
C LYS A 111 8.50 9.31 -15.37
N ASP A 112 9.27 9.97 -16.21
CA ASP A 112 8.86 10.36 -17.56
C ASP A 112 7.52 11.13 -17.61
N GLY A 113 7.27 11.95 -16.59
CA GLY A 113 6.05 12.75 -16.45
C GLY A 113 4.82 11.98 -15.98
N GLN A 114 4.95 10.71 -15.63
CA GLN A 114 3.87 9.88 -15.12
C GLN A 114 4.07 9.56 -13.62
N PRO A 115 2.98 9.41 -12.85
CA PRO A 115 3.08 8.93 -11.47
C PRO A 115 3.80 7.60 -11.40
N ALA A 116 4.68 7.45 -10.43
CA ALA A 116 5.48 6.23 -10.25
C ALA A 116 5.87 6.04 -8.78
N MET A 117 6.31 4.84 -8.45
CA MET A 117 7.14 4.59 -7.28
C MET A 117 8.57 4.32 -7.77
N LYS A 118 9.54 5.02 -7.21
CA LYS A 118 10.94 5.03 -7.66
C LYS A 118 11.86 4.27 -6.70
N PRO A 119 12.99 3.72 -7.18
CA PRO A 119 14.07 3.32 -6.29
C PRO A 119 14.55 4.53 -5.46
N ALA A 120 14.99 4.28 -4.23
CA ALA A 120 15.36 5.37 -3.30
C ALA A 120 16.36 6.37 -3.90
N TRP A 121 17.33 5.91 -4.66
CA TRP A 121 18.36 6.78 -5.30
C TRP A 121 17.86 7.63 -6.47
N GLU A 122 16.62 7.41 -6.94
CA GLU A 122 15.97 8.24 -7.97
C GLU A 122 14.98 9.25 -7.38
N ILE A 123 14.69 9.16 -6.07
CA ILE A 123 13.74 10.05 -5.39
C ILE A 123 14.42 11.39 -5.08
N THR A 124 13.68 12.49 -5.21
CA THR A 124 14.15 13.84 -4.88
C THR A 124 13.51 14.31 -3.57
N GLU A 125 14.15 15.26 -2.88
CA GLU A 125 13.59 15.89 -1.68
C GLU A 125 12.21 16.53 -1.95
N LYS A 126 12.02 17.10 -3.13
CA LYS A 126 10.72 17.67 -3.52
C LYS A 126 9.62 16.60 -3.59
N GLU A 127 9.93 15.43 -4.12
CA GLU A 127 8.98 14.30 -4.16
C GLU A 127 8.67 13.76 -2.77
N VAL A 128 9.64 13.77 -1.84
CA VAL A 128 9.40 13.46 -0.43
C VAL A 128 8.41 14.45 0.17
N GLU A 129 8.62 15.76 -0.01
CA GLU A 129 7.69 16.79 0.45
C GLU A 129 6.28 16.59 -0.12
N ASP A 130 6.18 16.28 -1.42
CA ASP A 130 4.90 16.05 -2.08
C ASP A 130 4.18 14.78 -1.56
N CYS A 131 4.91 13.70 -1.30
CA CYS A 131 4.35 12.51 -0.65
C CYS A 131 3.83 12.82 0.76
N LEU A 132 4.59 13.56 1.55
CA LEU A 132 4.18 14.00 2.89
C LEU A 132 2.96 14.92 2.83
N ALA A 133 2.93 15.89 1.91
CA ALA A 133 1.81 16.81 1.73
C ALA A 133 0.52 16.10 1.27
N ALA A 134 0.64 15.00 0.52
CA ALA A 134 -0.48 14.19 0.07
C ALA A 134 -1.01 13.24 1.15
N THR A 135 -0.31 13.09 2.28
CA THR A 135 -0.65 12.15 3.35
C THR A 135 -1.24 12.89 4.55
N THR A 136 -2.32 12.37 5.08
CA THR A 136 -2.88 12.76 6.38
C THR A 136 -2.74 11.63 7.38
N TRP A 137 -2.74 11.96 8.67
CA TRP A 137 -2.64 10.98 9.75
C TRP A 137 -3.89 11.06 10.62
N TYR A 138 -4.56 9.91 10.79
CA TYR A 138 -5.73 9.81 11.64
C TYR A 138 -5.42 9.06 12.93
N PRO A 139 -5.90 9.53 14.08
CA PRO A 139 -5.83 8.76 15.31
C PRO A 139 -6.68 7.50 15.20
N ALA A 140 -6.15 6.38 15.66
CA ALA A 140 -6.87 5.13 15.70
C ALA A 140 -8.12 5.23 16.59
N ASN A 141 -9.22 4.62 16.14
CA ASN A 141 -10.45 4.55 16.93
C ASN A 141 -10.19 3.68 18.18
N ARG A 142 -10.29 4.29 19.37
CA ARG A 142 -10.01 3.63 20.65
C ARG A 142 -11.05 2.58 21.06
N ASP A 143 -12.21 2.55 20.44
CA ASP A 143 -13.17 1.46 20.64
C ASP A 143 -12.66 0.13 20.07
N TYR A 144 -11.81 0.19 19.04
CA TYR A 144 -11.16 -0.97 18.42
C TYR A 144 -9.70 -1.13 18.84
N PHE A 145 -8.98 -0.03 18.97
CA PHE A 145 -7.55 0.03 19.28
C PHE A 145 -7.34 0.79 20.60
N ARG A 146 -7.55 0.14 21.72
CA ARG A 146 -7.50 0.79 23.05
C ARG A 146 -6.18 1.46 23.36
N GLY A 147 -5.07 0.90 22.84
CA GLY A 147 -3.74 1.49 22.92
C GLY A 147 -3.55 2.73 22.03
N GLY A 148 -4.51 3.05 21.16
CA GLY A 148 -4.43 4.18 20.24
C GLY A 148 -3.53 3.93 19.05
N GLY A 149 -2.80 4.95 18.61
CA GLY A 149 -1.91 4.93 17.44
C GLY A 149 -2.39 5.89 16.35
N TYR A 150 -1.68 5.89 15.23
CA TYR A 150 -2.00 6.70 14.05
C TYR A 150 -1.91 5.85 12.80
N SER A 151 -2.81 6.11 11.87
CA SER A 151 -2.86 5.47 10.55
C SER A 151 -2.66 6.51 9.46
N SER A 152 -1.85 6.21 8.45
CA SER A 152 -1.73 7.06 7.26
C SER A 152 -3.01 6.98 6.43
N ASN A 153 -3.34 8.09 5.77
CA ASN A 153 -4.48 8.16 4.86
C ASN A 153 -4.13 9.00 3.65
N PHE A 154 -4.25 8.41 2.47
CA PHE A 154 -4.11 9.07 1.18
C PHE A 154 -4.85 8.28 0.10
N LEU A 155 -5.07 8.91 -1.04
CA LEU A 155 -5.46 8.25 -2.28
C LEU A 155 -4.27 8.27 -3.23
N SER A 156 -3.95 7.12 -3.81
CA SER A 156 -2.94 7.05 -4.85
C SER A 156 -3.35 7.89 -6.06
N LYS A 157 -2.40 8.65 -6.61
CA LYS A 157 -2.63 9.43 -7.81
C LYS A 157 -2.96 8.50 -8.98
N GLY A 158 -4.01 8.85 -9.72
CA GLY A 158 -4.46 8.04 -10.86
C GLY A 158 -3.43 7.93 -11.98
N GLY A 159 -3.38 6.77 -12.63
CA GLY A 159 -2.52 6.51 -13.77
C GLY A 159 -1.12 5.99 -13.43
N MET A 160 -0.82 5.72 -12.16
CA MET A 160 0.42 5.04 -11.77
C MET A 160 0.34 3.56 -12.18
N PRO A 161 1.28 3.05 -13.02
CA PRO A 161 1.32 1.62 -13.33
C PRO A 161 1.71 0.82 -12.08
N VAL A 162 0.99 -0.26 -11.85
CA VAL A 162 1.20 -1.15 -10.71
C VAL A 162 1.22 -2.62 -11.13
N THR A 163 2.05 -3.41 -10.46
CA THR A 163 2.04 -4.87 -10.57
C THR A 163 1.58 -5.44 -9.24
N MET A 164 0.44 -6.09 -9.27
CA MET A 164 -0.14 -6.78 -8.11
C MET A 164 0.43 -8.18 -8.03
N MET A 165 0.90 -8.58 -6.85
CA MET A 165 1.45 -9.92 -6.60
C MET A 165 0.84 -10.53 -5.35
N ARG A 166 0.49 -11.82 -5.41
CA ARG A 166 0.04 -12.58 -4.26
C ARG A 166 0.64 -13.98 -4.28
N LEU A 167 1.31 -14.36 -3.20
CA LEU A 167 1.75 -15.73 -2.99
C LEU A 167 0.64 -16.51 -2.29
N ASN A 168 0.19 -17.60 -2.91
CA ASN A 168 -0.81 -18.50 -2.36
C ASN A 168 -0.22 -19.90 -2.14
N LEU A 169 -0.58 -20.52 -1.02
CA LEU A 169 -0.26 -21.90 -0.76
C LEU A 169 -1.46 -22.77 -1.17
N ILE A 170 -1.33 -23.45 -2.30
CA ILE A 170 -2.42 -24.29 -2.85
C ILE A 170 -2.19 -25.73 -2.45
N LYS A 171 -3.18 -26.33 -1.78
CA LYS A 171 -3.13 -27.72 -1.35
C LYS A 171 -2.87 -28.65 -2.54
N GLY A 172 -1.83 -29.45 -2.46
CA GLY A 172 -1.44 -30.41 -3.48
C GLY A 172 -0.58 -29.84 -4.62
N LEU A 173 -0.45 -28.51 -4.73
CA LEU A 173 0.40 -27.85 -5.73
C LEU A 173 1.61 -27.14 -5.10
N GLY A 174 1.46 -26.61 -3.89
CA GLY A 174 2.48 -25.83 -3.22
C GLY A 174 2.30 -24.31 -3.41
N PRO A 175 3.39 -23.54 -3.30
CA PRO A 175 3.35 -22.08 -3.46
C PRO A 175 3.13 -21.70 -4.93
N VAL A 176 2.16 -20.80 -5.17
CA VAL A 176 1.86 -20.22 -6.48
C VAL A 176 1.88 -18.70 -6.36
N LEU A 177 2.70 -18.04 -7.18
CA LEU A 177 2.71 -16.60 -7.28
C LEU A 177 1.73 -16.16 -8.37
N GLN A 178 0.67 -15.44 -7.97
CA GLN A 178 -0.24 -14.78 -8.90
C GLN A 178 0.29 -13.37 -9.17
N ILE A 179 0.26 -12.97 -10.42
CA ILE A 179 0.71 -11.63 -10.87
C ILE A 179 -0.35 -11.04 -11.77
N ALA A 180 -0.68 -9.78 -11.56
CA ALA A 180 -1.57 -9.00 -12.42
C ALA A 180 -1.05 -7.57 -12.57
N GLU A 181 -1.17 -7.02 -13.76
CA GLU A 181 -0.79 -5.64 -14.07
C GLU A 181 -2.03 -4.75 -14.13
N GLY A 182 -1.87 -3.48 -13.74
CA GLY A 182 -2.93 -2.49 -13.76
C GLY A 182 -2.43 -1.08 -13.52
N TRP A 183 -3.37 -0.19 -13.24
CA TRP A 183 -3.12 1.21 -12.95
C TRP A 183 -3.96 1.66 -11.76
N THR A 184 -3.41 2.62 -10.97
CA THR A 184 -4.19 3.30 -9.92
C THR A 184 -5.21 4.26 -10.53
#